data_85df93730f713c7829452b82887dea5f
#
_entry.id   85df93730f713c7829452b82887dea5f
#
_cell.length_a   1.000
_cell.length_b   1.000
_cell.length_c   1.000
_cell.angle_alpha   90.00
_cell.angle_beta   90.00
_cell.angle_gamma   90.00
#
_symmetry.space_group_name_H-M   'P 1'
#
loop_
_entity.id
_entity.type
_entity.pdbx_description
1 polymer ?
#
loop_
_entity_poly.entity_id
_entity_poly.type
_entity_poly.pdbx_seq_one_letter_code
_entity_poly.pdbx_strand_id
1 'polypeptide(L)'
;MSVELPFAPVDGIIRRNAGELRVSADAAEELAQRIQSHGAALAVDAAERATADGRKTLTAGDFGVERVVDREELSLPVAPVDRIARLRIDDRYRVGVDARIALADILEDYADN
;
A
#
# COMPACT_ATOMS: atom_id res chain seq x y z
N MET A 1 8.47 -3.50 15.43
CA MET A 1 7.19 -3.40 14.67
C MET A 1 7.20 -4.46 13.57
N SER A 2 6.15 -5.25 13.50
CA SER A 2 6.05 -6.26 12.44
C SER A 2 5.69 -5.60 11.10
N VAL A 3 6.17 -6.21 10.01
CA VAL A 3 5.95 -5.70 8.66
C VAL A 3 4.99 -6.63 7.94
N GLU A 4 3.97 -6.06 7.30
CA GLU A 4 2.96 -6.83 6.58
C GLU A 4 3.44 -7.29 5.20
N LEU A 5 4.36 -6.54 4.57
CA LEU A 5 4.84 -6.87 3.23
C LEU A 5 5.88 -7.97 3.27
N PRO A 6 5.77 -8.99 2.39
CA PRO A 6 6.81 -10.00 2.26
C PRO A 6 8.10 -9.42 1.68
N PHE A 7 9.23 -10.04 1.99
CA PHE A 7 10.55 -9.58 1.59
C PHE A 7 10.73 -9.53 0.06
N ALA A 8 10.32 -10.58 -0.64
CA ALA A 8 10.63 -10.72 -2.07
C ALA A 8 10.10 -9.59 -2.96
N PRO A 9 8.83 -9.16 -2.85
CA PRO A 9 8.34 -8.04 -3.65
C PRO A 9 9.08 -6.73 -3.36
N VAL A 10 9.40 -6.45 -2.08
CA VAL A 10 10.12 -5.24 -1.69
C VAL A 10 11.55 -5.28 -2.22
N ASP A 11 12.22 -6.41 -2.06
CA ASP A 11 13.57 -6.64 -2.59
C ASP A 11 13.59 -6.42 -4.10
N GLY A 12 12.57 -6.93 -4.82
CA GLY A 12 12.45 -6.75 -6.26
C GLY A 12 12.36 -5.29 -6.68
N ILE A 13 11.60 -4.47 -5.93
CA ILE A 13 11.48 -3.03 -6.21
C ILE A 13 12.83 -2.35 -6.01
N ILE A 14 13.54 -2.66 -4.93
CA ILE A 14 14.86 -2.08 -4.68
C ILE A 14 15.84 -2.45 -5.79
N ARG A 15 15.84 -3.70 -6.21
CA ARG A 15 16.75 -4.17 -7.26
C ARG A 15 16.50 -3.48 -8.60
N ARG A 16 15.23 -3.22 -8.93
CA ARG A 16 14.86 -2.47 -10.14
C ARG A 16 15.50 -1.08 -10.16
N ASN A 17 15.60 -0.46 -9.00
CA ASN A 17 16.09 0.92 -8.87
C ASN A 17 17.59 0.99 -8.57
N ALA A 18 18.17 -0.05 -7.97
CA ALA A 18 19.59 -0.08 -7.59
C ALA A 18 20.51 -0.60 -8.69
N GLY A 19 19.96 -1.20 -9.74
CA GLY A 19 20.74 -1.78 -10.82
C GLY A 19 21.56 -2.98 -10.35
N GLU A 20 22.90 -2.90 -10.48
CA GLU A 20 23.80 -3.98 -10.12
C GLU A 20 24.18 -4.00 -8.63
N LEU A 21 23.74 -3.01 -7.87
CA LEU A 21 24.06 -2.94 -6.44
C LEU A 21 23.36 -4.05 -5.68
N ARG A 22 24.02 -4.56 -4.65
CA ARG A 22 23.42 -5.57 -3.78
C ARG A 22 22.41 -4.91 -2.85
N VAL A 23 21.33 -5.64 -2.58
CA VAL A 23 20.30 -5.18 -1.65
C VAL A 23 20.46 -5.96 -0.35
N SER A 24 20.67 -5.25 0.76
CA SER A 24 20.75 -5.87 2.07
C SER A 24 19.34 -6.17 2.60
N ALA A 25 19.25 -7.16 3.49
CA ALA A 25 18.00 -7.46 4.18
C ALA A 25 17.50 -6.26 4.99
N ASP A 26 18.44 -5.51 5.62
CA ASP A 26 18.10 -4.32 6.40
C ASP A 26 17.48 -3.23 5.52
N ALA A 27 18.01 -3.03 4.31
CA ALA A 27 17.48 -2.03 3.38
C ALA A 27 16.06 -2.40 2.95
N ALA A 28 15.81 -3.68 2.65
CA ALA A 28 14.49 -4.16 2.26
C ALA A 28 13.49 -4.01 3.41
N GLU A 29 13.91 -4.33 4.64
CA GLU A 29 13.05 -4.18 5.81
C GLU A 29 12.72 -2.72 6.07
N GLU A 30 13.71 -1.82 5.98
CA GLU A 30 13.47 -0.39 6.17
C GLU A 30 12.50 0.16 5.13
N LEU A 31 12.65 -0.22 3.86
CA LEU A 31 11.72 0.21 2.83
C LEU A 31 10.32 -0.33 3.11
N ALA A 32 10.20 -1.59 3.49
CA ALA A 32 8.91 -2.19 3.83
C ALA A 32 8.22 -1.42 4.97
N GLN A 33 8.97 -1.01 6.00
CA GLN A 33 8.42 -0.22 7.09
C GLN A 33 7.97 1.17 6.63
N ARG A 34 8.70 1.81 5.74
CA ARG A 34 8.33 3.11 5.18
C ARG A 34 7.07 3.02 4.32
N ILE A 35 6.97 1.98 3.49
CA ILE A 35 5.79 1.71 2.68
C ILE A 35 4.58 1.49 3.60
N GLN A 36 4.75 0.70 4.65
CA GLN A 36 3.68 0.40 5.59
C GLN A 36 3.18 1.66 6.31
N SER A 37 4.08 2.48 6.82
CA SER A 37 3.71 3.73 7.51
C SER A 37 2.97 4.68 6.57
N HIS A 38 3.46 4.81 5.34
CA HIS A 38 2.85 5.68 4.35
C HIS A 38 1.44 5.18 3.98
N GLY A 39 1.31 3.86 3.74
CA GLY A 39 0.03 3.26 3.40
C GLY A 39 -1.00 3.37 4.51
N ALA A 40 -0.58 3.15 5.76
CA ALA A 40 -1.48 3.28 6.91
C ALA A 40 -1.96 4.72 7.07
N ALA A 41 -1.10 5.71 6.86
CA ALA A 41 -1.47 7.12 6.93
C ALA A 41 -2.45 7.49 5.80
N LEU A 42 -2.22 7.02 4.59
CA LEU A 42 -3.13 7.25 3.47
C LEU A 42 -4.51 6.65 3.74
N ALA A 43 -4.56 5.49 4.38
CA ALA A 43 -5.83 4.84 4.70
C ALA A 43 -6.63 5.64 5.74
N VAL A 44 -5.95 6.29 6.69
CA VAL A 44 -6.61 7.17 7.66
C VAL A 44 -7.29 8.32 6.91
N ASP A 45 -6.59 8.97 5.99
CA ASP A 45 -7.16 10.05 5.18
C ASP A 45 -8.34 9.56 4.32
N ALA A 46 -8.20 8.36 3.74
CA ALA A 46 -9.27 7.76 2.94
C ALA A 46 -10.51 7.47 3.80
N ALA A 47 -10.32 6.98 5.02
CA ALA A 47 -11.42 6.72 5.95
C ALA A 47 -12.14 8.03 6.32
N GLU A 48 -11.41 9.12 6.48
CA GLU A 48 -12.02 10.43 6.75
C GLU A 48 -12.89 10.89 5.57
N ARG A 49 -12.42 10.69 4.33
CA ARG A 49 -13.19 11.03 3.14
C ARG A 49 -14.45 10.17 3.01
N ALA A 50 -14.34 8.87 3.26
CA ALA A 50 -15.48 7.96 3.24
C ALA A 50 -16.52 8.38 4.28
N THR A 51 -16.07 8.71 5.49
CA THR A 51 -16.94 9.14 6.58
C THR A 51 -17.66 10.45 6.22
N ALA A 52 -16.96 11.41 5.64
CA ALA A 52 -17.55 12.66 5.20
C ALA A 52 -18.66 12.45 4.17
N ASP A 53 -18.55 11.37 3.39
CA ASP A 53 -19.53 10.97 2.37
C ASP A 53 -20.59 10.02 2.91
N GLY A 54 -20.59 9.73 4.22
CA GLY A 54 -21.54 8.81 4.85
C GLY A 54 -21.30 7.35 4.52
N ARG A 55 -20.08 6.99 4.10
CA ARG A 55 -19.74 5.61 3.73
C ARG A 55 -18.81 4.97 4.75
N LYS A 56 -18.85 3.66 4.84
CA LYS A 56 -17.92 2.86 5.66
C LYS A 56 -16.96 2.03 4.80
N THR A 57 -17.17 2.02 3.49
CA THR A 57 -16.29 1.31 2.55
C THR A 57 -15.37 2.33 1.87
N LEU A 58 -14.07 2.10 2.00
CA LEU A 58 -13.06 2.87 1.28
C LEU A 58 -13.05 2.44 -0.18
N THR A 59 -12.97 3.41 -1.07
CA THR A 59 -12.93 3.18 -2.53
C THR A 59 -11.64 3.75 -3.10
N ALA A 60 -11.35 3.43 -4.35
CA ALA A 60 -10.20 4.00 -5.03
C ALA A 60 -10.23 5.53 -5.02
N GLY A 61 -11.41 6.12 -5.17
CA GLY A 61 -11.58 7.57 -5.13
C GLY A 61 -11.16 8.20 -3.81
N ASP A 62 -11.33 7.48 -2.69
CA ASP A 62 -10.90 7.97 -1.38
C ASP A 62 -9.38 8.10 -1.29
N PHE A 63 -8.65 7.35 -2.11
CA PHE A 63 -7.19 7.46 -2.24
C PHE A 63 -6.78 8.39 -3.38
N GLY A 64 -7.72 9.07 -4.01
CA GLY A 64 -7.44 10.01 -5.10
C GLY A 64 -7.18 9.36 -6.45
N VAL A 65 -7.57 8.10 -6.61
CA VAL A 65 -7.35 7.33 -7.84
C VAL A 65 -8.66 7.23 -8.62
N GLU A 66 -8.66 7.76 -9.85
CA GLU A 66 -9.83 7.69 -10.73
C GLU A 66 -9.91 6.39 -11.52
N ARG A 67 -8.76 5.84 -11.90
CA ARG A 67 -8.68 4.61 -12.69
C ARG A 67 -7.66 3.67 -12.07
N VAL A 68 -8.11 2.48 -11.67
CA VAL A 68 -7.23 1.47 -11.10
C VAL A 68 -6.57 0.63 -12.18
N VAL A 69 -5.32 0.24 -11.93
CA VAL A 69 -4.59 -0.67 -12.83
C VAL A 69 -5.08 -2.11 -12.64
N ASP A 70 -4.69 -3.00 -13.56
CA ASP A 70 -4.95 -4.42 -13.39
C ASP A 70 -4.05 -4.98 -12.29
N ARG A 71 -4.63 -5.90 -11.50
CA ARG A 71 -3.88 -6.53 -10.39
C ARG A 71 -2.57 -7.17 -10.87
N GLU A 72 -2.57 -7.72 -12.07
CA GLU A 72 -1.39 -8.39 -12.64
C GLU A 72 -0.22 -7.44 -12.92
N GLU A 73 -0.50 -6.14 -13.01
CA GLU A 73 0.54 -5.13 -13.24
C GLU A 73 1.27 -4.74 -11.96
N LEU A 74 0.78 -5.20 -10.79
CA LEU A 74 1.34 -4.83 -9.50
C LEU A 74 2.44 -5.79 -9.06
N SER A 75 3.53 -5.24 -8.51
CA SER A 75 4.58 -6.02 -7.85
C SER A 75 4.22 -6.31 -6.40
N LEU A 76 3.49 -5.40 -5.73
CA LEU A 76 3.09 -5.58 -4.34
C LEU A 76 1.82 -6.44 -4.25
N PRO A 77 1.79 -7.42 -3.34
CA PRO A 77 0.62 -8.27 -3.17
C PRO A 77 -0.52 -7.51 -2.49
N VAL A 78 -1.75 -7.75 -2.97
CA VAL A 78 -2.94 -7.00 -2.54
C VAL A 78 -3.36 -7.35 -1.11
N ALA A 79 -3.24 -8.62 -0.69
CA ALA A 79 -3.67 -9.02 0.66
C ALA A 79 -2.85 -8.36 1.77
N PRO A 80 -1.50 -8.33 1.71
CA PRO A 80 -0.72 -7.55 2.68
C PRO A 80 -1.03 -6.06 2.63
N VAL A 81 -1.31 -5.48 1.46
CA VAL A 81 -1.69 -4.07 1.34
C VAL A 81 -3.02 -3.80 2.05
N ASP A 82 -3.98 -4.72 1.96
CA ASP A 82 -5.24 -4.62 2.70
C ASP A 82 -4.99 -4.57 4.21
N ARG A 83 -4.09 -5.42 4.72
CA ARG A 83 -3.75 -5.40 6.15
C ARG A 83 -3.09 -4.08 6.56
N ILE A 84 -2.24 -3.51 5.71
CA ILE A 84 -1.65 -2.19 5.95
C ILE A 84 -2.73 -1.12 6.06
N ALA A 85 -3.71 -1.15 5.15
CA ALA A 85 -4.80 -0.17 5.16
C ALA A 85 -5.60 -0.21 6.46
N ARG A 86 -5.68 -1.37 7.10
CA ARG A 86 -6.47 -1.56 8.33
C ARG A 86 -5.72 -1.28 9.62
N LEU A 87 -4.42 -0.97 9.56
CA LEU A 87 -3.59 -0.84 10.77
C LEU A 87 -4.03 0.27 11.72
N ARG A 88 -4.53 1.39 11.20
CA ARG A 88 -4.86 2.58 12.00
C ARG A 88 -6.30 3.03 11.88
N ILE A 89 -7.12 2.33 11.11
CA ILE A 89 -8.54 2.66 10.98
C ILE A 89 -9.40 1.72 11.82
N ASP A 90 -10.61 2.18 12.16
CA ASP A 90 -11.53 1.40 12.97
C ASP A 90 -12.01 0.15 12.22
N ASP A 91 -12.32 -0.92 12.97
CA ASP A 91 -12.77 -2.19 12.40
C ASP A 91 -14.08 -2.10 11.62
N ARG A 92 -14.86 -1.05 11.84
CA ARG A 92 -16.12 -0.84 11.12
C ARG A 92 -15.92 -0.51 9.64
N TYR A 93 -14.72 -0.04 9.27
CA TYR A 93 -14.43 0.28 7.88
C TYR A 93 -14.12 -0.98 7.07
N ARG A 94 -14.55 -0.94 5.82
CA ARG A 94 -14.24 -1.97 4.83
C ARG A 94 -13.36 -1.35 3.76
N VAL A 95 -12.43 -2.13 3.24
CA VAL A 95 -11.56 -1.68 2.15
C VAL A 95 -12.01 -2.39 0.87
N GLY A 96 -12.57 -1.65 -0.06
CA GLY A 96 -13.04 -2.21 -1.33
C GLY A 96 -11.90 -2.81 -2.15
N VAL A 97 -12.22 -3.72 -3.06
CA VAL A 97 -11.21 -4.36 -3.91
C VAL A 97 -10.47 -3.31 -4.74
N ASP A 98 -11.19 -2.35 -5.30
CA ASP A 98 -10.60 -1.23 -6.05
C ASP A 98 -9.69 -0.38 -5.18
N ALA A 99 -10.05 -0.18 -3.91
CA ALA A 99 -9.24 0.58 -2.96
C ALA A 99 -7.91 -0.13 -2.67
N ARG A 100 -7.94 -1.46 -2.52
CA ARG A 100 -6.72 -2.24 -2.27
C ARG A 100 -5.75 -2.15 -3.45
N ILE A 101 -6.28 -2.25 -4.66
CA ILE A 101 -5.47 -2.14 -5.87
C ILE A 101 -4.93 -0.73 -6.02
N ALA A 102 -5.76 0.29 -5.78
CA ALA A 102 -5.34 1.68 -5.84
C ALA A 102 -4.23 1.97 -4.83
N LEU A 103 -4.38 1.50 -3.60
CA LEU A 103 -3.36 1.69 -2.57
C LEU A 103 -2.08 0.96 -2.93
N ALA A 104 -2.16 -0.28 -3.41
CA ALA A 104 -0.97 -1.03 -3.83
C ALA A 104 -0.22 -0.29 -4.94
N ASP A 105 -0.92 0.28 -5.91
CA ASP A 105 -0.33 1.05 -6.99
C ASP A 105 0.37 2.30 -6.46
N ILE A 106 -0.27 3.04 -5.57
CA ILE A 106 0.32 4.22 -4.93
C ILE A 106 1.59 3.86 -4.17
N LEU A 107 1.54 2.77 -3.40
CA LEU A 107 2.68 2.34 -2.59
C LEU A 107 3.83 1.83 -3.44
N GLU A 108 3.54 1.19 -4.57
CA GLU A 108 4.56 0.77 -5.52
C GLU A 108 5.25 1.98 -6.13
N ASP A 109 4.49 2.99 -6.55
CA ASP A 109 5.05 4.23 -7.07
C ASP A 109 5.88 4.96 -6.02
N TYR A 110 5.41 5.00 -4.78
CA TYR A 110 6.15 5.57 -3.66
C TYR A 110 7.49 4.87 -3.46
N ALA A 111 7.51 3.54 -3.53
CA ALA A 111 8.73 2.75 -3.36
C ALA A 111 9.70 2.91 -4.54
N ASP A 112 9.20 3.14 -5.75
CA ASP A 112 10.01 3.33 -6.94
C ASP A 112 10.66 4.72 -7.00
N ASN A 113 10.20 5.64 -6.22
CA ASN A 113 10.77 6.98 -6.11
C ASN A 113 11.66 7.09 -4.88
#